data_5f4c50f7ee3db162679646d3939ed20a
#
_entry.id   5f4c50f7ee3db162679646d3939ed20a
#
_cell.length_a   1.000
_cell.length_b   1.000
_cell.length_c   1.000
_cell.angle_alpha   90.00
_cell.angle_beta   90.00
_cell.angle_gamma   90.00
#
_symmetry.space_group_name_H-M   'P 1'
#
loop_
_entity.id
_entity.type
_entity.pdbx_description
1 polymer ?
#
loop_
_entity_poly.entity_id
_entity_poly.type
_entity_poly.pdbx_seq_one_letter_code
_entity_poly.pdbx_strand_id
1 'polypeptide(L)'
;MEAEVKSLNQASSNTQTGSSMLKVADGAMSNTVDILTSLKEKAIAAANSTYKDSDRAAMQAEFNQYLDQVNDNAMVNYNGINLMNGSYTSATQETTQAYTNTSLAKDTTGATKLTDLADRNGSSLNIASTDNITVSYVKDGKTFNTTYSAGDTTLEDIFNNINTASGDTAFDTSSMATATAEIGTDSSGKKVYTVDGSNGVTVKAGEAGTAGMIAGFSISVTDSAGNKKNTATNALSGFSESIAAANKSDDNALNVQIGTESGQSMNMSIGGISARALGLQGSDGKYISVGTREDAEAAISALDNAINKVLDQQTTIGAYTSRLEYTDKNLTTQSENVTNAKSTLIDADLAKEITQYATNNMLVQATQTMLAQSYKNSTWFLNLLG
;
A
#
# COMPACT_ATOMS: atom_id res chain seq x y z
N MET A 1 24.55 22.12 22.10
CA MET A 1 23.27 22.08 22.86
C MET A 1 22.19 22.99 22.30
N GLU A 2 22.35 24.33 22.17
CA GLU A 2 21.27 25.20 21.65
C GLU A 2 20.94 24.89 20.18
N ALA A 3 21.94 24.73 19.30
CA ALA A 3 21.76 24.30 17.93
C ALA A 3 21.12 22.92 17.85
N GLU A 4 21.49 22.01 18.75
CA GLU A 4 20.95 20.66 18.84
C GLU A 4 19.46 20.66 19.23
N VAL A 5 19.07 21.44 20.23
CA VAL A 5 17.66 21.61 20.62
C VAL A 5 16.84 22.17 19.46
N LYS A 6 17.36 23.19 18.74
CA LYS A 6 16.68 23.73 17.55
C LYS A 6 16.55 22.70 16.46
N SER A 7 17.59 21.89 16.22
CA SER A 7 17.56 20.82 15.20
C SER A 7 16.58 19.71 15.59
N LEU A 8 16.53 19.29 16.86
CA LEU A 8 15.57 18.31 17.37
C LEU A 8 14.13 18.79 17.24
N ASN A 9 13.87 20.06 17.58
CA ASN A 9 12.55 20.66 17.44
C ASN A 9 12.12 20.75 15.97
N GLN A 10 13.05 21.05 15.04
CA GLN A 10 12.75 21.05 13.62
C GLN A 10 12.47 19.62 13.11
N ALA A 11 13.24 18.62 13.55
CA ALA A 11 13.01 17.22 13.20
C ALA A 11 11.64 16.73 13.74
N SER A 12 11.25 17.11 14.96
CA SER A 12 9.92 16.84 15.50
C SER A 12 8.82 17.50 14.66
N SER A 13 8.98 18.78 14.28
CA SER A 13 8.05 19.49 13.40
C SER A 13 7.90 18.81 12.03
N ASN A 14 9.01 18.36 11.43
CA ASN A 14 8.99 17.60 10.18
C ASN A 14 8.23 16.28 10.33
N THR A 15 8.47 15.58 11.44
CA THR A 15 7.82 14.30 11.76
C THR A 15 6.30 14.47 11.94
N GLN A 16 5.86 15.53 12.62
CA GLN A 16 4.45 15.87 12.79
C GLN A 16 3.79 16.27 11.47
N THR A 17 4.50 17.00 10.61
CA THR A 17 4.04 17.36 9.26
C THR A 17 3.87 16.10 8.41
N GLY A 18 4.85 15.18 8.44
CA GLY A 18 4.77 13.89 7.77
C GLY A 18 3.59 13.04 8.25
N SER A 19 3.38 12.98 9.58
CA SER A 19 2.23 12.27 10.16
C SER A 19 0.88 12.89 9.73
N SER A 20 0.80 14.22 9.70
CA SER A 20 -0.41 14.92 9.25
C SER A 20 -0.72 14.66 7.77
N MET A 21 0.31 14.64 6.93
CA MET A 21 0.19 14.30 5.51
C MET A 21 -0.33 12.86 5.33
N LEU A 22 0.22 11.90 6.08
CA LEU A 22 -0.22 10.50 6.02
C LEU A 22 -1.66 10.33 6.52
N LYS A 23 -2.09 11.06 7.54
CA LYS A 23 -3.49 11.04 8.02
C LYS A 23 -4.48 11.57 6.98
N VAL A 24 -4.08 12.55 6.17
CA VAL A 24 -4.90 13.01 5.03
C VAL A 24 -5.02 11.91 3.97
N ALA A 25 -3.92 11.22 3.66
CA ALA A 25 -3.93 10.08 2.72
C ALA A 25 -4.79 8.93 3.25
N ASP A 26 -4.65 8.56 4.52
CA ASP A 26 -5.44 7.50 5.17
C ASP A 26 -6.93 7.79 5.14
N GLY A 27 -7.33 9.03 5.42
CA GLY A 27 -8.74 9.45 5.34
C GLY A 27 -9.32 9.31 3.92
N ALA A 28 -8.56 9.67 2.89
CA ALA A 28 -9.01 9.51 1.51
C ALA A 28 -9.04 8.03 1.06
N MET A 29 -8.11 7.21 1.55
CA MET A 29 -8.14 5.74 1.32
C MET A 29 -9.33 5.09 2.00
N SER A 30 -9.67 5.48 3.24
CA SER A 30 -10.87 5.00 3.94
C SER A 30 -12.14 5.30 3.14
N ASN A 31 -12.29 6.56 2.66
CA ASN A 31 -13.42 6.93 1.80
C ASN A 31 -13.44 6.10 0.50
N THR A 32 -12.28 5.80 -0.07
CA THR A 32 -12.19 4.98 -1.28
C THR A 32 -12.63 3.53 -1.02
N VAL A 33 -12.26 2.93 0.12
CA VAL A 33 -12.72 1.59 0.53
C VAL A 33 -14.23 1.57 0.70
N ASP A 34 -14.82 2.59 1.31
CA ASP A 34 -16.28 2.70 1.48
C ASP A 34 -17.00 2.78 0.12
N ILE A 35 -16.46 3.55 -0.83
CA ILE A 35 -16.99 3.66 -2.19
C ILE A 35 -16.88 2.30 -2.92
N LEU A 36 -15.71 1.66 -2.87
CA LEU A 36 -15.49 0.36 -3.52
C LEU A 36 -16.40 -0.73 -2.93
N THR A 37 -16.64 -0.70 -1.62
CA THR A 37 -17.58 -1.60 -0.96
C THR A 37 -19.00 -1.38 -1.45
N SER A 38 -19.43 -0.11 -1.57
CA SER A 38 -20.76 0.22 -2.13
C SER A 38 -20.88 -0.19 -3.60
N LEU A 39 -19.80 -0.04 -4.38
CA LEU A 39 -19.74 -0.53 -5.76
C LEU A 39 -19.86 -2.05 -5.84
N LYS A 40 -19.21 -2.77 -4.92
CA LYS A 40 -19.32 -4.24 -4.84
C LYS A 40 -20.76 -4.68 -4.52
N GLU A 41 -21.44 -4.01 -3.59
CA GLU A 41 -22.85 -4.27 -3.30
C GLU A 41 -23.72 -4.10 -4.54
N LYS A 42 -23.48 -3.03 -5.33
CA LYS A 42 -24.19 -2.78 -6.58
C LYS A 42 -23.86 -3.82 -7.66
N ALA A 43 -22.62 -4.26 -7.77
CA ALA A 43 -22.21 -5.32 -8.69
C ALA A 43 -22.90 -6.66 -8.32
N ILE A 44 -22.98 -7.00 -7.01
CA ILE A 44 -23.72 -8.17 -6.53
C ILE A 44 -25.22 -8.07 -6.89
N ALA A 45 -25.82 -6.89 -6.74
CA ALA A 45 -27.20 -6.67 -7.14
C ALA A 45 -27.37 -6.84 -8.64
N ALA A 46 -26.49 -6.24 -9.48
CA ALA A 46 -26.51 -6.35 -10.92
C ALA A 46 -26.29 -7.80 -11.43
N ALA A 47 -25.53 -8.61 -10.71
CA ALA A 47 -25.32 -10.03 -11.00
C ALA A 47 -26.58 -10.90 -10.79
N ASN A 48 -27.61 -10.35 -10.11
CA ASN A 48 -28.84 -11.07 -9.85
C ASN A 48 -29.72 -11.13 -11.11
N SER A 49 -30.24 -12.33 -11.42
CA SER A 49 -31.12 -12.60 -12.59
C SER A 49 -32.49 -11.88 -12.52
N THR A 50 -32.85 -11.32 -11.37
CA THR A 50 -34.14 -10.60 -11.23
C THR A 50 -34.12 -9.20 -11.87
N TYR A 51 -32.95 -8.64 -12.14
CA TYR A 51 -32.80 -7.34 -12.78
C TYR A 51 -32.75 -7.49 -14.30
N LYS A 52 -33.38 -6.54 -14.99
CA LYS A 52 -33.34 -6.42 -16.46
C LYS A 52 -32.10 -5.64 -16.89
N ASP A 53 -31.69 -5.75 -18.14
CA ASP A 53 -30.55 -5.00 -18.68
C ASP A 53 -30.77 -3.49 -18.64
N SER A 54 -32.05 -3.00 -18.73
CA SER A 54 -32.38 -1.59 -18.50
C SER A 54 -32.04 -1.13 -17.09
N ASP A 55 -32.26 -1.97 -16.09
CA ASP A 55 -32.00 -1.65 -14.68
C ASP A 55 -30.49 -1.68 -14.43
N ARG A 56 -29.78 -2.62 -15.03
CA ARG A 56 -28.33 -2.69 -15.02
C ARG A 56 -27.67 -1.48 -15.70
N ALA A 57 -28.26 -0.97 -16.79
CA ALA A 57 -27.79 0.24 -17.44
C ALA A 57 -27.89 1.47 -16.52
N ALA A 58 -28.97 1.56 -15.73
CA ALA A 58 -29.10 2.62 -14.72
C ALA A 58 -28.07 2.45 -13.61
N MET A 59 -27.86 1.21 -13.12
CA MET A 59 -26.79 0.91 -12.15
C MET A 59 -25.40 1.23 -12.70
N GLN A 60 -25.14 1.01 -13.99
CA GLN A 60 -23.87 1.37 -14.64
C GLN A 60 -23.62 2.87 -14.62
N ALA A 61 -24.63 3.68 -14.85
CA ALA A 61 -24.48 5.13 -14.80
C ALA A 61 -24.10 5.62 -13.40
N GLU A 62 -24.70 5.05 -12.36
CA GLU A 62 -24.36 5.34 -10.98
C GLU A 62 -22.96 4.79 -10.64
N PHE A 63 -22.62 3.61 -11.10
CA PHE A 63 -21.33 2.98 -10.93
C PHE A 63 -20.18 3.84 -11.47
N ASN A 64 -20.39 4.45 -12.64
CA ASN A 64 -19.41 5.37 -13.23
C ASN A 64 -19.17 6.60 -12.36
N GLN A 65 -20.23 7.19 -11.76
CA GLN A 65 -20.09 8.35 -10.88
C GLN A 65 -19.29 8.03 -9.61
N TYR A 66 -19.46 6.83 -9.05
CA TYR A 66 -18.66 6.39 -7.92
C TYR A 66 -17.17 6.18 -8.30
N LEU A 67 -16.88 5.67 -9.51
CA LEU A 67 -15.51 5.55 -10.00
C LEU A 67 -14.88 6.91 -10.31
N ASP A 68 -15.66 7.90 -10.77
CA ASP A 68 -15.20 9.27 -10.86
C ASP A 68 -14.80 9.81 -9.48
N GLN A 69 -15.58 9.53 -8.43
CA GLN A 69 -15.25 9.92 -7.05
C GLN A 69 -13.98 9.21 -6.53
N VAL A 70 -13.73 7.96 -6.92
CA VAL A 70 -12.44 7.28 -6.62
C VAL A 70 -11.27 8.02 -7.25
N ASN A 71 -11.42 8.49 -8.50
CA ASN A 71 -10.39 9.29 -9.17
C ASN A 71 -10.19 10.64 -8.48
N ASP A 72 -11.26 11.30 -8.00
CA ASP A 72 -11.16 12.55 -7.24
C ASP A 72 -10.43 12.32 -5.90
N ASN A 73 -10.71 11.22 -5.21
CA ASN A 73 -9.98 10.84 -4.00
C ASN A 73 -8.49 10.60 -4.26
N ALA A 74 -8.13 10.04 -5.43
CA ALA A 74 -6.74 9.85 -5.81
C ALA A 74 -5.99 11.18 -6.07
N MET A 75 -6.71 12.28 -6.31
CA MET A 75 -6.15 13.62 -6.52
C MET A 75 -6.02 14.43 -5.24
N VAL A 76 -6.38 13.87 -4.08
CA VAL A 76 -6.21 14.54 -2.79
C VAL A 76 -4.75 14.95 -2.60
N ASN A 77 -4.55 16.22 -2.25
CA ASN A 77 -3.23 16.80 -2.07
C ASN A 77 -3.03 17.35 -0.66
N TYR A 78 -1.76 17.41 -0.26
CA TYR A 78 -1.30 18.08 0.94
C TYR A 78 -0.24 19.10 0.56
N ASN A 79 -0.50 20.38 0.80
CA ASN A 79 0.40 21.48 0.44
C ASN A 79 0.85 21.47 -1.04
N GLY A 80 -0.08 21.14 -1.95
CA GLY A 80 0.18 21.06 -3.40
C GLY A 80 0.84 19.76 -3.88
N ILE A 81 1.12 18.82 -2.97
CA ILE A 81 1.68 17.51 -3.29
C ILE A 81 0.53 16.51 -3.39
N ASN A 82 0.31 15.92 -4.58
CA ASN A 82 -0.67 14.85 -4.77
C ASN A 82 -0.14 13.56 -4.16
N LEU A 83 -0.84 13.04 -3.14
CA LEU A 83 -0.32 11.94 -2.33
C LEU A 83 -0.54 10.56 -2.96
N MET A 84 -1.65 10.35 -3.69
CA MET A 84 -2.15 9.02 -4.07
C MET A 84 -2.31 8.83 -5.57
N ASN A 85 -1.63 9.65 -6.38
CA ASN A 85 -1.62 9.51 -7.84
C ASN A 85 -0.59 8.49 -8.35
N GLY A 86 0.19 7.85 -7.45
CA GLY A 86 1.25 6.91 -7.79
C GLY A 86 2.60 7.52 -8.14
N SER A 87 2.78 8.84 -7.94
CA SER A 87 4.06 9.52 -8.24
C SER A 87 5.14 9.27 -7.18
N TYR A 88 4.75 8.90 -5.96
CA TYR A 88 5.65 8.75 -4.82
C TYR A 88 5.80 7.29 -4.42
N THR A 89 6.35 6.48 -5.31
CA THR A 89 6.60 5.05 -5.07
C THR A 89 8.09 4.77 -4.89
N SER A 90 8.42 3.78 -4.07
CA SER A 90 9.78 3.22 -4.04
C SER A 90 10.15 2.61 -5.40
N ALA A 91 11.43 2.41 -5.64
CA ALA A 91 11.89 1.69 -6.82
C ALA A 91 11.18 0.33 -6.92
N THR A 92 10.61 0.05 -8.08
CA THR A 92 9.96 -1.21 -8.38
C THR A 92 10.59 -1.87 -9.57
N GLN A 93 10.67 -3.21 -9.54
CA GLN A 93 10.98 -4.02 -10.70
C GLN A 93 9.69 -4.30 -11.48
N GLU A 94 9.81 -4.44 -12.78
CA GLU A 94 8.69 -4.87 -13.60
C GLU A 94 8.30 -6.30 -13.24
N THR A 95 7.01 -6.52 -12.97
CA THR A 95 6.48 -7.83 -12.64
C THR A 95 5.34 -8.22 -13.56
N THR A 96 5.25 -9.51 -13.85
CA THR A 96 4.08 -10.11 -14.47
C THR A 96 3.12 -10.54 -13.39
N GLN A 97 1.87 -10.11 -13.49
CA GLN A 97 0.82 -10.50 -12.55
C GLN A 97 0.66 -12.01 -12.52
N ALA A 98 0.45 -12.58 -11.33
CA ALA A 98 0.22 -14.00 -11.15
C ALA A 98 -1.00 -14.24 -10.25
N TYR A 99 -1.83 -15.20 -10.66
CA TYR A 99 -2.96 -15.70 -9.90
C TYR A 99 -2.70 -17.14 -9.50
N THR A 100 -2.87 -17.46 -8.23
CA THR A 100 -2.64 -18.81 -7.70
C THR A 100 -3.91 -19.35 -7.06
N ASN A 101 -4.23 -20.60 -7.40
CA ASN A 101 -5.33 -21.36 -6.82
C ASN A 101 -4.78 -22.43 -5.90
N THR A 102 -5.09 -22.33 -4.64
CA THR A 102 -4.75 -23.33 -3.60
C THR A 102 -5.98 -24.14 -3.17
N SER A 103 -7.15 -23.91 -3.76
CA SER A 103 -8.38 -24.65 -3.47
C SER A 103 -8.45 -26.00 -4.20
N LEU A 104 -7.66 -26.17 -5.25
CA LEU A 104 -7.53 -27.41 -6.00
C LEU A 104 -6.54 -28.37 -5.33
N ALA A 105 -6.61 -29.65 -5.69
CA ALA A 105 -5.71 -30.68 -5.18
C ALA A 105 -4.23 -30.34 -5.45
N LYS A 106 -3.34 -30.77 -4.56
CA LYS A 106 -1.90 -30.41 -4.58
C LYS A 106 -1.13 -30.91 -5.79
N ASP A 107 -1.63 -31.94 -6.43
CA ASP A 107 -1.11 -32.58 -7.64
C ASP A 107 -1.75 -32.06 -8.94
N THR A 108 -2.69 -31.10 -8.84
CA THR A 108 -3.32 -30.47 -10.00
C THR A 108 -2.28 -29.68 -10.80
N THR A 109 -2.26 -29.90 -12.11
CA THR A 109 -1.43 -29.19 -13.09
C THR A 109 -2.31 -28.58 -14.19
N GLY A 110 -1.75 -27.75 -15.04
CA GLY A 110 -2.45 -27.23 -16.22
C GLY A 110 -3.00 -28.31 -17.14
N ALA A 111 -2.32 -29.46 -17.24
CA ALA A 111 -2.71 -30.60 -18.06
C ALA A 111 -3.79 -31.49 -17.42
N THR A 112 -4.22 -31.23 -16.19
CA THR A 112 -5.30 -32.01 -15.54
C THR A 112 -6.63 -31.72 -16.23
N LYS A 113 -7.34 -32.78 -16.63
CA LYS A 113 -8.68 -32.64 -17.25
C LYS A 113 -9.67 -32.07 -16.24
N LEU A 114 -10.61 -31.26 -16.70
CA LEU A 114 -11.64 -30.66 -15.87
C LEU A 114 -12.52 -31.71 -15.19
N THR A 115 -12.76 -32.83 -15.81
CA THR A 115 -13.54 -33.96 -15.25
C THR A 115 -12.84 -34.66 -14.11
N ASP A 116 -11.50 -34.56 -14.04
CA ASP A 116 -10.67 -35.26 -13.06
C ASP A 116 -10.26 -34.34 -11.91
N LEU A 117 -10.67 -33.07 -11.93
CA LEU A 117 -10.36 -32.11 -10.90
C LEU A 117 -10.97 -32.49 -9.55
N ALA A 118 -10.16 -32.31 -8.53
CA ALA A 118 -10.53 -32.48 -7.12
C ALA A 118 -10.23 -31.22 -6.30
N ASP A 119 -10.94 -31.05 -5.21
CA ASP A 119 -10.66 -30.02 -4.23
C ASP A 119 -9.38 -30.32 -3.43
N ARG A 120 -8.98 -29.41 -2.56
CA ARG A 120 -7.76 -29.52 -1.73
C ARG A 120 -7.75 -30.77 -0.84
N ASN A 121 -8.90 -31.32 -0.52
CA ASN A 121 -9.08 -32.52 0.30
C ASN A 121 -9.12 -33.81 -0.54
N GLY A 122 -9.04 -33.71 -1.87
CA GLY A 122 -9.10 -34.84 -2.79
C GLY A 122 -10.52 -35.27 -3.18
N SER A 123 -11.55 -34.48 -2.84
CA SER A 123 -12.93 -34.76 -3.24
C SER A 123 -13.17 -34.29 -4.69
N SER A 124 -13.74 -35.15 -5.55
CA SER A 124 -14.03 -34.79 -6.93
C SER A 124 -14.97 -33.59 -7.01
N LEU A 125 -14.68 -32.67 -7.95
CA LEU A 125 -15.55 -31.52 -8.26
C LEU A 125 -16.78 -31.92 -9.09
N ASN A 126 -16.88 -33.19 -9.52
CA ASN A 126 -17.99 -33.74 -10.30
C ASN A 126 -18.33 -32.92 -11.55
N ILE A 127 -17.33 -32.42 -12.25
CA ILE A 127 -17.51 -31.74 -13.53
C ILE A 127 -17.73 -32.80 -14.60
N ALA A 128 -18.87 -32.75 -15.28
CA ALA A 128 -19.21 -33.67 -16.39
C ALA A 128 -18.73 -33.06 -17.72
N SER A 129 -18.43 -33.92 -18.69
CA SER A 129 -18.03 -33.47 -20.03
C SER A 129 -19.10 -32.64 -20.75
N THR A 130 -20.37 -32.76 -20.32
CA THR A 130 -21.51 -32.00 -20.83
C THR A 130 -21.75 -30.68 -20.14
N ASP A 131 -20.99 -30.38 -19.10
CA ASP A 131 -21.10 -29.10 -18.36
C ASP A 131 -20.52 -27.94 -19.16
N ASN A 132 -21.07 -26.77 -18.95
CA ASN A 132 -20.60 -25.54 -19.57
C ASN A 132 -19.69 -24.76 -18.57
N ILE A 133 -18.58 -24.32 -19.09
CA ILE A 133 -17.61 -23.45 -18.36
C ILE A 133 -17.75 -22.05 -18.95
N THR A 134 -18.14 -21.11 -18.11
CA THR A 134 -18.16 -19.69 -18.47
C THR A 134 -17.01 -18.99 -17.70
N VAL A 135 -16.15 -18.34 -18.45
CA VAL A 135 -15.06 -17.56 -17.89
C VAL A 135 -15.28 -16.09 -18.21
N SER A 136 -15.18 -15.26 -17.20
CA SER A 136 -15.28 -13.82 -17.35
C SER A 136 -14.06 -13.17 -16.70
N TYR A 137 -13.44 -12.22 -17.40
CA TYR A 137 -12.29 -11.48 -16.87
C TYR A 137 -12.31 -10.02 -17.32
N VAL A 138 -11.61 -9.17 -16.55
CA VAL A 138 -11.48 -7.74 -16.83
C VAL A 138 -10.03 -7.42 -17.14
N LYS A 139 -9.75 -6.92 -18.34
CA LYS A 139 -8.44 -6.40 -18.77
C LYS A 139 -8.63 -5.03 -19.39
N ASP A 140 -7.83 -4.06 -19.00
CA ASP A 140 -7.86 -2.68 -19.52
C ASP A 140 -9.28 -2.07 -19.53
N GLY A 141 -10.02 -2.24 -18.42
CA GLY A 141 -11.36 -1.70 -18.24
C GLY A 141 -12.46 -2.39 -19.09
N LYS A 142 -12.12 -3.42 -19.85
CA LYS A 142 -13.07 -4.20 -20.66
C LYS A 142 -13.30 -5.55 -20.04
N THR A 143 -14.57 -5.99 -20.04
CA THR A 143 -14.95 -7.33 -19.64
C THR A 143 -15.03 -8.25 -20.84
N PHE A 144 -14.43 -9.41 -20.73
CA PHE A 144 -14.44 -10.48 -21.73
C PHE A 144 -15.12 -11.70 -21.12
N ASN A 145 -16.06 -12.28 -21.88
CA ASN A 145 -16.82 -13.46 -21.48
C ASN A 145 -16.68 -14.56 -22.54
N THR A 146 -16.42 -15.78 -22.12
CA THR A 146 -16.32 -16.92 -22.99
C THR A 146 -17.01 -18.12 -22.35
N THR A 147 -17.88 -18.81 -23.09
CA THR A 147 -18.55 -20.03 -22.62
C THR A 147 -18.27 -21.18 -23.60
N TYR A 148 -17.89 -22.33 -23.07
CA TYR A 148 -17.64 -23.56 -23.85
C TYR A 148 -17.97 -24.80 -23.01
N SER A 149 -18.10 -25.96 -23.68
CA SER A 149 -18.34 -27.21 -22.98
C SER A 149 -17.07 -27.75 -22.32
N ALA A 150 -17.20 -28.34 -21.14
CA ALA A 150 -16.06 -28.93 -20.41
C ALA A 150 -15.39 -30.06 -21.24
N GLY A 151 -16.15 -30.88 -21.95
CA GLY A 151 -15.62 -31.89 -22.87
C GLY A 151 -14.42 -32.66 -22.32
N ASP A 152 -13.38 -32.80 -23.12
CA ASP A 152 -12.08 -33.37 -22.77
C ASP A 152 -11.03 -32.26 -22.48
N THR A 153 -11.48 -31.05 -22.20
CA THR A 153 -10.60 -29.88 -21.94
C THR A 153 -9.82 -30.01 -20.64
N THR A 154 -8.63 -29.46 -20.64
CA THR A 154 -7.76 -29.38 -19.47
C THR A 154 -7.93 -28.02 -18.75
N LEU A 155 -7.34 -27.88 -17.57
CA LEU A 155 -7.33 -26.61 -16.85
C LEU A 155 -6.58 -25.52 -17.64
N GLU A 156 -5.52 -25.88 -18.36
CA GLU A 156 -4.77 -24.98 -19.25
C GLU A 156 -5.62 -24.52 -20.44
N ASP A 157 -6.44 -25.41 -20.97
CA ASP A 157 -7.32 -25.07 -22.10
C ASP A 157 -8.36 -24.02 -21.76
N ILE A 158 -8.74 -23.87 -20.48
CA ILE A 158 -9.58 -22.75 -20.02
C ILE A 158 -8.98 -21.42 -20.46
N PHE A 159 -7.70 -21.23 -20.15
CA PHE A 159 -6.99 -19.97 -20.40
C PHE A 159 -6.59 -19.82 -21.87
N ASN A 160 -6.28 -20.91 -22.55
CA ASN A 160 -6.05 -20.92 -24.01
C ASN A 160 -7.30 -20.52 -24.80
N ASN A 161 -8.48 -21.03 -24.40
CA ASN A 161 -9.75 -20.67 -25.01
C ASN A 161 -10.08 -19.19 -24.81
N ILE A 162 -9.76 -18.64 -23.64
CA ILE A 162 -9.89 -17.19 -23.36
C ILE A 162 -9.01 -16.38 -24.31
N ASN A 163 -7.73 -16.71 -24.43
CA ASN A 163 -6.79 -16.04 -25.33
C ASN A 163 -7.28 -16.07 -26.77
N THR A 164 -7.80 -17.23 -27.21
CA THR A 164 -8.34 -17.40 -28.56
C THR A 164 -9.61 -16.57 -28.78
N ALA A 165 -10.52 -16.55 -27.81
CA ALA A 165 -11.78 -15.83 -27.92
C ALA A 165 -11.61 -14.30 -27.84
N SER A 166 -10.66 -13.81 -27.04
CA SER A 166 -10.35 -12.37 -26.93
C SER A 166 -9.50 -11.85 -28.09
N GLY A 167 -8.81 -12.74 -28.80
CA GLY A 167 -7.80 -12.37 -29.80
C GLY A 167 -6.57 -11.70 -29.19
N ASP A 168 -6.38 -11.87 -27.88
CA ASP A 168 -5.30 -11.27 -27.09
C ASP A 168 -4.66 -12.34 -26.21
N THR A 169 -3.36 -12.23 -25.94
CA THR A 169 -2.66 -13.08 -24.98
C THR A 169 -2.89 -12.54 -23.57
N ALA A 170 -4.12 -12.74 -23.06
CA ALA A 170 -4.46 -12.28 -21.72
C ALA A 170 -3.72 -13.07 -20.63
N PHE A 171 -3.52 -14.37 -20.84
CA PHE A 171 -2.87 -15.28 -19.89
C PHE A 171 -1.73 -16.04 -20.56
N ASP A 172 -0.63 -16.17 -19.82
CA ASP A 172 0.48 -17.07 -20.16
C ASP A 172 0.23 -18.46 -19.54
N THR A 173 -0.10 -19.42 -20.39
CA THR A 173 -0.40 -20.80 -20.00
C THR A 173 0.86 -21.67 -19.89
N SER A 174 1.97 -21.24 -20.47
CA SER A 174 3.21 -22.03 -20.52
C SER A 174 3.76 -22.38 -19.11
N SER A 175 3.43 -21.56 -18.12
CA SER A 175 3.85 -21.75 -16.73
C SER A 175 2.86 -22.56 -15.89
N MET A 176 1.67 -22.88 -16.41
CA MET A 176 0.66 -23.68 -15.69
C MET A 176 0.99 -25.17 -15.62
N ALA A 177 1.93 -25.63 -16.42
CA ALA A 177 2.33 -27.04 -16.45
C ALA A 177 2.96 -27.51 -15.11
N THR A 178 3.39 -26.60 -14.27
CA THR A 178 4.12 -26.92 -13.04
C THR A 178 3.50 -26.21 -11.85
N ALA A 179 2.93 -26.96 -10.92
CA ALA A 179 2.54 -26.44 -9.62
C ALA A 179 3.77 -26.40 -8.70
N THR A 180 4.09 -25.24 -8.14
CA THR A 180 5.21 -25.04 -7.24
C THR A 180 4.82 -24.22 -6.02
N ALA A 181 5.48 -24.44 -4.89
CA ALA A 181 5.26 -23.61 -3.70
C ALA A 181 5.79 -22.19 -3.89
N GLU A 182 6.86 -22.00 -4.67
CA GLU A 182 7.39 -20.68 -5.08
C GLU A 182 6.65 -20.20 -6.34
N ILE A 183 5.98 -19.05 -6.23
CA ILE A 183 5.18 -18.46 -7.31
C ILE A 183 6.04 -17.58 -8.21
N GLY A 184 6.97 -16.83 -7.62
CA GLY A 184 7.86 -15.91 -8.32
C GLY A 184 8.41 -14.83 -7.41
N THR A 185 8.71 -13.66 -7.96
CA THR A 185 9.20 -12.49 -7.22
C THR A 185 8.22 -11.33 -7.34
N ASP A 186 8.03 -10.59 -6.25
CA ASP A 186 7.25 -9.36 -6.24
C ASP A 186 8.04 -8.17 -6.82
N SER A 187 7.39 -7.00 -6.90
CA SER A 187 8.00 -5.78 -7.44
C SER A 187 9.19 -5.24 -6.62
N SER A 188 9.37 -5.72 -5.39
CA SER A 188 10.54 -5.41 -4.54
C SER A 188 11.69 -6.42 -4.70
N GLY A 189 11.50 -7.47 -5.53
CA GLY A 189 12.46 -8.55 -5.74
C GLY A 189 12.41 -9.65 -4.67
N LYS A 190 11.40 -9.65 -3.79
CA LYS A 190 11.22 -10.67 -2.76
C LYS A 190 10.47 -11.85 -3.34
N LYS A 191 10.91 -13.07 -2.98
CA LYS A 191 10.24 -14.31 -3.38
C LYS A 191 8.86 -14.45 -2.73
N VAL A 192 7.88 -14.82 -3.54
CA VAL A 192 6.50 -15.09 -3.14
C VAL A 192 6.24 -16.58 -3.17
N TYR A 193 5.60 -17.08 -2.12
CA TYR A 193 5.26 -18.48 -1.93
C TYR A 193 3.76 -18.66 -1.74
N THR A 194 3.25 -19.86 -1.96
CA THR A 194 1.88 -20.22 -1.60
C THR A 194 1.66 -20.08 -0.08
N VAL A 195 0.43 -19.74 0.31
CA VAL A 195 0.08 -19.42 1.71
C VAL A 195 0.40 -20.56 2.67
N ASP A 196 0.18 -21.81 2.24
CA ASP A 196 0.42 -23.01 3.04
C ASP A 196 1.78 -23.69 2.77
N GLY A 197 2.63 -23.08 1.92
CA GLY A 197 3.93 -23.62 1.52
C GLY A 197 3.84 -24.89 0.68
N SER A 198 2.66 -25.26 0.19
CA SER A 198 2.47 -26.41 -0.69
C SER A 198 2.13 -25.97 -2.12
N ASN A 199 2.21 -26.89 -3.08
CA ASN A 199 1.94 -26.60 -4.48
C ASN A 199 0.54 -26.00 -4.69
N GLY A 200 0.46 -25.03 -5.60
CA GLY A 200 -0.77 -24.41 -6.08
C GLY A 200 -0.67 -24.17 -7.57
N VAL A 201 -1.80 -24.22 -8.26
CA VAL A 201 -1.84 -23.92 -9.69
C VAL A 201 -1.74 -22.42 -9.89
N THR A 202 -0.76 -21.98 -10.66
CA THR A 202 -0.53 -20.57 -10.94
C THR A 202 -0.68 -20.29 -12.42
N VAL A 203 -1.39 -19.22 -12.76
CA VAL A 203 -1.48 -18.66 -14.10
C VAL A 203 -0.94 -17.22 -14.05
N LYS A 204 -0.15 -16.84 -15.05
CA LYS A 204 0.40 -15.50 -15.17
C LYS A 204 -0.35 -14.70 -16.25
N ALA A 205 -0.32 -13.38 -16.12
CA ALA A 205 -0.75 -12.51 -17.21
C ALA A 205 0.19 -12.72 -18.42
N GLY A 206 -0.32 -12.49 -19.62
CA GLY A 206 0.44 -12.66 -20.86
C GLY A 206 1.49 -11.57 -21.10
N GLU A 207 1.36 -10.43 -20.43
CA GLU A 207 2.27 -9.29 -20.53
C GLU A 207 2.70 -8.84 -19.15
N ALA A 208 3.96 -8.35 -19.05
CA ALA A 208 4.49 -7.78 -17.83
C ALA A 208 3.98 -6.33 -17.65
N GLY A 209 4.06 -5.85 -16.42
CA GLY A 209 3.65 -4.50 -16.07
C GLY A 209 2.13 -4.32 -16.00
N THR A 210 1.73 -3.07 -15.79
CA THR A 210 0.30 -2.71 -15.65
C THR A 210 -0.48 -2.82 -16.96
N ALA A 211 0.18 -2.93 -18.12
CA ALA A 211 -0.46 -3.16 -19.40
C ALA A 211 -1.09 -4.57 -19.49
N GLY A 212 -0.42 -5.56 -18.88
CA GLY A 212 -0.93 -6.94 -18.78
C GLY A 212 -1.88 -7.19 -17.62
N MET A 213 -2.19 -6.17 -16.81
CA MET A 213 -2.97 -6.35 -15.59
C MET A 213 -4.40 -6.85 -15.88
N ILE A 214 -4.75 -7.94 -15.24
CA ILE A 214 -6.10 -8.49 -15.20
C ILE A 214 -6.69 -8.05 -13.85
N ALA A 215 -7.73 -7.20 -13.87
CA ALA A 215 -8.30 -6.65 -12.65
C ALA A 215 -9.04 -7.70 -11.81
N GLY A 216 -9.64 -8.68 -12.48
CA GLY A 216 -10.30 -9.81 -11.85
C GLY A 216 -10.76 -10.82 -12.88
N PHE A 217 -10.91 -12.09 -12.47
CA PHE A 217 -11.56 -13.08 -13.30
C PHE A 217 -12.40 -14.04 -12.46
N SER A 218 -13.37 -14.67 -13.08
CA SER A 218 -14.22 -15.68 -12.46
C SER A 218 -14.46 -16.83 -13.43
N ILE A 219 -14.58 -18.04 -12.88
CA ILE A 219 -14.90 -19.25 -13.63
C ILE A 219 -16.20 -19.82 -13.05
N SER A 220 -17.23 -19.94 -13.86
CA SER A 220 -18.52 -20.51 -13.49
C SER A 220 -18.76 -21.82 -14.20
N VAL A 221 -19.20 -22.83 -13.46
CA VAL A 221 -19.55 -24.15 -13.99
C VAL A 221 -21.06 -24.35 -13.88
N THR A 222 -21.72 -24.63 -15.00
CA THR A 222 -23.15 -24.95 -15.07
C THR A 222 -23.36 -26.32 -15.71
N ASP A 223 -24.37 -27.07 -15.25
CA ASP A 223 -24.75 -28.31 -15.89
C ASP A 223 -25.43 -28.04 -17.25
N SER A 224 -25.74 -29.12 -18.02
CA SER A 224 -26.42 -29.03 -19.29
C SER A 224 -27.84 -28.45 -19.20
N ALA A 225 -28.42 -28.37 -18.01
CA ALA A 225 -29.73 -27.76 -17.75
C ALA A 225 -29.60 -26.28 -17.34
N GLY A 226 -28.39 -25.75 -17.21
CA GLY A 226 -28.11 -24.36 -16.80
C GLY A 226 -28.02 -24.14 -15.30
N ASN A 227 -28.02 -25.19 -14.45
CA ASN A 227 -27.89 -25.04 -13.00
C ASN A 227 -26.43 -24.90 -12.62
N LYS A 228 -26.13 -23.95 -11.77
CA LYS A 228 -24.75 -23.67 -11.30
C LYS A 228 -24.24 -24.76 -10.34
N LYS A 229 -23.10 -25.34 -10.67
CA LYS A 229 -22.38 -26.29 -9.81
C LYS A 229 -21.48 -25.51 -8.83
N ASN A 230 -22.02 -25.17 -7.66
CA ASN A 230 -21.37 -24.25 -6.72
C ASN A 230 -20.01 -24.76 -6.22
N THR A 231 -19.86 -26.06 -5.94
CA THR A 231 -18.60 -26.64 -5.47
C THR A 231 -17.49 -26.47 -6.51
N ALA A 232 -17.78 -26.85 -7.77
CA ALA A 232 -16.84 -26.72 -8.87
C ALA A 232 -16.54 -25.26 -9.19
N THR A 233 -17.56 -24.41 -9.22
CA THR A 233 -17.41 -22.97 -9.42
C THR A 233 -16.52 -22.32 -8.36
N ASN A 234 -16.76 -22.60 -7.09
CA ASN A 234 -15.98 -22.02 -6.00
C ASN A 234 -14.51 -22.50 -6.02
N ALA A 235 -14.28 -23.79 -6.31
CA ALA A 235 -12.94 -24.31 -6.41
C ALA A 235 -12.16 -23.72 -7.61
N LEU A 236 -12.80 -23.61 -8.79
CA LEU A 236 -12.17 -23.03 -9.99
C LEU A 236 -12.03 -21.52 -9.92
N SER A 237 -12.96 -20.81 -9.27
CA SER A 237 -12.85 -19.35 -9.03
C SER A 237 -11.91 -18.99 -7.89
N GLY A 238 -11.35 -19.96 -7.18
CA GLY A 238 -10.45 -19.78 -6.03
C GLY A 238 -9.04 -19.27 -6.39
N PHE A 239 -8.85 -18.68 -7.56
CA PHE A 239 -7.64 -17.98 -7.92
C PHE A 239 -7.59 -16.62 -7.25
N SER A 240 -6.51 -16.34 -6.50
CA SER A 240 -6.23 -15.06 -5.88
C SER A 240 -4.95 -14.45 -6.44
N GLU A 241 -4.89 -13.13 -6.51
CA GLU A 241 -3.68 -12.42 -6.94
C GLU A 241 -2.55 -12.70 -5.94
N SER A 242 -1.48 -13.31 -6.40
CA SER A 242 -0.31 -13.64 -5.61
C SER A 242 0.89 -12.73 -5.91
N ILE A 243 0.99 -12.26 -7.14
CA ILE A 243 1.95 -11.23 -7.55
C ILE A 243 1.18 -10.15 -8.29
N ALA A 244 1.27 -8.91 -7.81
CA ALA A 244 0.65 -7.77 -8.46
C ALA A 244 1.44 -7.32 -9.71
N ALA A 245 0.74 -6.83 -10.72
CA ALA A 245 1.36 -6.18 -11.87
C ALA A 245 2.04 -4.89 -11.43
N ALA A 246 3.28 -4.70 -11.80
CA ALA A 246 4.02 -3.47 -11.56
C ALA A 246 4.89 -3.11 -12.76
N ASN A 247 4.92 -1.83 -13.11
CA ASN A 247 5.91 -1.31 -14.05
C ASN A 247 7.21 -1.04 -13.31
N LYS A 248 8.32 -1.09 -14.04
CA LYS A 248 9.59 -0.61 -13.51
C LYS A 248 9.47 0.88 -13.20
N SER A 249 9.84 1.27 -12.00
CA SER A 249 9.97 2.68 -11.61
C SER A 249 11.23 2.92 -10.82
N ASP A 250 11.75 4.14 -10.93
CA ASP A 250 12.83 4.63 -10.08
C ASP A 250 12.28 4.97 -8.68
N ASP A 251 13.19 5.12 -7.70
CA ASP A 251 12.82 5.51 -6.34
C ASP A 251 12.44 6.99 -6.29
N ASN A 252 11.15 7.25 -6.18
CA ASN A 252 10.56 8.57 -6.02
C ASN A 252 9.83 8.69 -4.66
N ALA A 253 10.14 7.81 -3.70
CA ALA A 253 9.50 7.84 -2.39
C ALA A 253 9.69 9.20 -1.70
N LEU A 254 8.66 9.61 -0.96
CA LEU A 254 8.72 10.83 -0.16
C LEU A 254 9.73 10.65 0.97
N ASN A 255 10.68 11.58 1.05
CA ASN A 255 11.72 11.57 2.05
C ASN A 255 11.41 12.62 3.12
N VAL A 256 11.22 12.18 4.36
CA VAL A 256 11.01 13.04 5.53
C VAL A 256 12.23 12.96 6.43
N GLN A 257 12.90 14.11 6.64
CA GLN A 257 14.02 14.22 7.57
C GLN A 257 13.51 14.17 9.00
N ILE A 258 13.82 13.09 9.72
CA ILE A 258 13.32 12.77 11.05
C ILE A 258 14.41 12.86 12.15
N GLY A 259 15.59 13.29 11.80
CA GLY A 259 16.71 13.42 12.73
C GLY A 259 17.55 14.67 12.46
N THR A 260 18.53 14.89 13.32
CA THR A 260 19.39 16.09 13.31
C THR A 260 20.57 15.99 12.36
N GLU A 261 20.92 14.77 11.92
CA GLU A 261 22.07 14.52 11.07
C GLU A 261 21.66 14.15 9.64
N SER A 262 22.59 14.30 8.71
CA SER A 262 22.39 13.91 7.32
C SER A 262 22.12 12.40 7.20
N GLY A 263 21.13 12.01 6.41
CA GLY A 263 20.75 10.61 6.22
C GLY A 263 19.80 10.04 7.29
N GLN A 264 19.47 10.80 8.32
CA GLN A 264 18.43 10.40 9.29
C GLN A 264 17.05 10.75 8.75
N SER A 265 16.65 10.08 7.70
CA SER A 265 15.37 10.30 7.03
C SER A 265 14.55 9.01 6.95
N MET A 266 13.26 9.17 6.75
CA MET A 266 12.34 8.07 6.48
C MET A 266 11.76 8.22 5.08
N ASN A 267 11.99 7.21 4.25
CA ASN A 267 11.38 7.11 2.94
C ASN A 267 9.98 6.50 3.09
N MET A 268 8.99 7.13 2.47
CA MET A 268 7.60 6.72 2.49
C MET A 268 7.12 6.52 1.06
N SER A 269 6.71 5.30 0.73
CA SER A 269 6.14 4.94 -0.56
C SER A 269 4.62 4.96 -0.47
N ILE A 270 3.97 5.69 -1.36
CA ILE A 270 2.52 5.79 -1.44
C ILE A 270 2.10 5.39 -2.86
N GLY A 271 1.43 4.25 -2.97
CA GLY A 271 0.91 3.75 -4.25
C GLY A 271 -0.29 4.55 -4.75
N GLY A 272 -0.54 4.49 -6.06
CA GLY A 272 -1.72 5.10 -6.66
C GLY A 272 -3.00 4.33 -6.35
N ILE A 273 -4.09 5.06 -6.04
CA ILE A 273 -5.42 4.51 -5.80
C ILE A 273 -6.46 4.99 -6.81
N SER A 274 -6.03 5.54 -7.96
CA SER A 274 -6.95 5.90 -9.04
C SER A 274 -7.66 4.66 -9.58
N ALA A 275 -8.84 4.83 -10.15
CA ALA A 275 -9.60 3.73 -10.77
C ALA A 275 -8.73 2.94 -11.79
N ARG A 276 -7.84 3.63 -12.50
CA ARG A 276 -6.89 3.00 -13.42
C ARG A 276 -5.81 2.18 -12.71
N ALA A 277 -5.23 2.69 -11.62
CA ALA A 277 -4.22 1.97 -10.83
C ALA A 277 -4.82 0.72 -10.15
N LEU A 278 -6.11 0.79 -9.82
CA LEU A 278 -6.87 -0.33 -9.26
C LEU A 278 -7.36 -1.33 -10.33
N GLY A 279 -7.24 -1.01 -11.63
CA GLY A 279 -7.70 -1.86 -12.73
C GLY A 279 -9.18 -1.72 -13.07
N LEU A 280 -9.85 -0.72 -12.51
CA LEU A 280 -11.29 -0.47 -12.70
C LEU A 280 -11.56 0.48 -13.87
N GLN A 281 -10.51 1.05 -14.48
CA GLN A 281 -10.57 1.93 -15.64
C GLN A 281 -9.51 1.54 -16.66
N GLY A 282 -9.90 1.48 -17.93
CA GLY A 282 -9.00 1.18 -19.02
C GLY A 282 -8.13 2.35 -19.48
N SER A 283 -7.20 2.05 -20.36
CA SER A 283 -6.35 3.04 -21.04
C SER A 283 -7.15 3.98 -21.92
N ASP A 284 -8.30 3.53 -22.42
CA ASP A 284 -9.26 4.31 -23.22
C ASP A 284 -10.20 5.21 -22.35
N GLY A 285 -10.00 5.21 -21.05
CA GLY A 285 -10.77 6.00 -20.09
C GLY A 285 -12.12 5.38 -19.70
N LYS A 286 -12.48 4.23 -20.26
CA LYS A 286 -13.73 3.54 -19.91
C LYS A 286 -13.61 2.79 -18.59
N TYR A 287 -14.72 2.76 -17.87
CA TYR A 287 -14.85 1.99 -16.65
C TYR A 287 -15.31 0.56 -16.91
N ILE A 288 -15.04 -0.33 -15.95
CA ILE A 288 -15.53 -1.71 -15.99
C ILE A 288 -17.06 -1.73 -16.07
N SER A 289 -17.60 -2.75 -16.74
CA SER A 289 -19.03 -2.89 -16.99
C SER A 289 -19.72 -3.72 -15.90
N VAL A 290 -20.95 -3.33 -15.57
CA VAL A 290 -21.95 -4.13 -14.83
C VAL A 290 -23.25 -4.24 -15.62
N GLY A 291 -23.19 -3.97 -16.95
CA GLY A 291 -24.36 -3.91 -17.84
C GLY A 291 -24.98 -5.26 -18.14
N THR A 292 -24.23 -6.34 -18.00
CA THR A 292 -24.74 -7.72 -18.10
C THR A 292 -24.49 -8.44 -16.76
N ARG A 293 -25.13 -9.60 -16.57
CA ARG A 293 -24.92 -10.41 -15.37
C ARG A 293 -23.48 -10.92 -15.29
N GLU A 294 -22.97 -11.37 -16.41
CA GLU A 294 -21.60 -11.90 -16.53
C GLU A 294 -20.56 -10.80 -16.28
N ASP A 295 -20.79 -9.59 -16.80
CA ASP A 295 -19.94 -8.43 -16.52
C ASP A 295 -19.93 -8.10 -15.02
N ALA A 296 -21.11 -8.13 -14.40
CA ALA A 296 -21.24 -7.86 -12.96
C ALA A 296 -20.53 -8.94 -12.11
N GLU A 297 -20.59 -10.22 -12.48
CA GLU A 297 -19.84 -11.30 -11.82
C GLU A 297 -18.30 -11.06 -11.92
N ALA A 298 -17.80 -10.62 -13.08
CA ALA A 298 -16.39 -10.26 -13.24
C ALA A 298 -16.01 -8.99 -12.45
N ALA A 299 -16.90 -7.99 -12.42
CA ALA A 299 -16.70 -6.75 -11.69
C ALA A 299 -16.59 -7.00 -10.17
N ILE A 300 -17.32 -7.97 -9.60
CA ILE A 300 -17.20 -8.34 -8.18
C ILE A 300 -15.75 -8.74 -7.86
N SER A 301 -15.14 -9.61 -8.67
CA SER A 301 -13.76 -10.05 -8.45
C SER A 301 -12.76 -8.91 -8.62
N ALA A 302 -12.98 -8.02 -9.59
CA ALA A 302 -12.14 -6.84 -9.81
C ALA A 302 -12.22 -5.87 -8.62
N LEU A 303 -13.42 -5.66 -8.08
CA LEU A 303 -13.62 -4.80 -6.90
C LEU A 303 -13.00 -5.38 -5.64
N ASP A 304 -13.05 -6.72 -5.46
CA ASP A 304 -12.37 -7.37 -4.34
C ASP A 304 -10.84 -7.16 -4.40
N ASN A 305 -10.25 -7.33 -5.57
CA ASN A 305 -8.83 -7.06 -5.77
C ASN A 305 -8.50 -5.57 -5.52
N ALA A 306 -9.35 -4.66 -6.00
CA ALA A 306 -9.18 -3.22 -5.76
C ALA A 306 -9.25 -2.87 -4.27
N ILE A 307 -10.24 -3.40 -3.54
CA ILE A 307 -10.38 -3.21 -2.09
C ILE A 307 -9.13 -3.71 -1.37
N ASN A 308 -8.66 -4.92 -1.68
CA ASN A 308 -7.46 -5.49 -1.07
C ASN A 308 -6.22 -4.60 -1.32
N LYS A 309 -6.03 -4.10 -2.54
CA LYS A 309 -4.92 -3.18 -2.86
C LYS A 309 -4.96 -1.89 -2.05
N VAL A 310 -6.14 -1.30 -1.87
CA VAL A 310 -6.29 -0.08 -1.05
C VAL A 310 -6.04 -0.37 0.42
N LEU A 311 -6.53 -1.50 0.96
CA LEU A 311 -6.30 -1.92 2.34
C LEU A 311 -4.82 -2.21 2.63
N ASP A 312 -4.11 -2.85 1.71
CA ASP A 312 -2.66 -3.09 1.82
C ASP A 312 -1.88 -1.77 1.87
N GLN A 313 -2.27 -0.82 1.02
CA GLN A 313 -1.67 0.51 1.02
C GLN A 313 -2.00 1.28 2.31
N GLN A 314 -3.24 1.19 2.81
CA GLN A 314 -3.66 1.79 4.08
C GLN A 314 -2.88 1.19 5.26
N THR A 315 -2.67 -0.12 5.28
CA THR A 315 -1.84 -0.79 6.28
C THR A 315 -0.40 -0.26 6.28
N THR A 316 0.15 -0.05 5.10
CA THR A 316 1.50 0.52 4.92
C THR A 316 1.58 1.96 5.47
N ILE A 317 0.58 2.79 5.17
CA ILE A 317 0.49 4.16 5.69
C ILE A 317 0.33 4.16 7.22
N GLY A 318 -0.49 3.25 7.77
CA GLY A 318 -0.63 3.07 9.21
C GLY A 318 0.70 2.71 9.90
N ALA A 319 1.50 1.84 9.26
CA ALA A 319 2.82 1.51 9.75
C ALA A 319 3.79 2.71 9.73
N TYR A 320 3.78 3.52 8.66
CA TYR A 320 4.57 4.74 8.59
C TYR A 320 4.13 5.77 9.64
N THR A 321 2.83 5.97 9.81
CA THR A 321 2.27 6.88 10.82
C THR A 321 2.71 6.48 12.23
N SER A 322 2.60 5.19 12.58
CA SER A 322 3.07 4.67 13.87
C SER A 322 4.57 4.89 14.08
N ARG A 323 5.39 4.65 13.05
CA ARG A 323 6.84 4.90 13.12
C ARG A 323 7.16 6.38 13.36
N LEU A 324 6.46 7.30 12.67
CA LEU A 324 6.62 8.74 12.87
C LEU A 324 6.21 9.14 14.28
N GLU A 325 5.09 8.62 14.82
CA GLU A 325 4.66 8.92 16.19
C GLU A 325 5.66 8.46 17.24
N TYR A 326 6.27 7.29 17.09
CA TYR A 326 7.36 6.84 17.98
C TYR A 326 8.61 7.71 17.83
N THR A 327 8.94 8.11 16.62
CA THR A 327 10.08 9.00 16.36
C THR A 327 9.86 10.37 16.99
N ASP A 328 8.67 10.97 16.86
CA ASP A 328 8.33 12.25 17.47
C ASP A 328 8.46 12.21 19.01
N LYS A 329 7.95 11.16 19.66
CA LYS A 329 8.13 10.93 21.10
C LYS A 329 9.61 10.87 21.50
N ASN A 330 10.42 10.14 20.71
CA ASN A 330 11.85 10.05 20.99
C ASN A 330 12.56 11.40 20.83
N LEU A 331 12.24 12.15 19.76
CA LEU A 331 12.81 13.49 19.52
C LEU A 331 12.41 14.47 20.62
N THR A 332 11.17 14.43 21.07
CA THR A 332 10.68 15.26 22.19
C THR A 332 11.45 14.94 23.47
N THR A 333 11.58 13.67 23.82
CA THR A 333 12.34 13.24 25.01
C THR A 333 13.81 13.65 24.91
N GLN A 334 14.44 13.52 23.73
CA GLN A 334 15.81 13.97 23.50
C GLN A 334 15.93 15.48 23.65
N SER A 335 14.99 16.26 23.07
CA SER A 335 14.97 17.72 23.19
C SER A 335 14.85 18.18 24.65
N GLU A 336 13.97 17.54 25.43
CA GLU A 336 13.82 17.81 26.86
C GLU A 336 15.11 17.50 27.64
N ASN A 337 15.73 16.35 27.40
CA ASN A 337 16.97 15.95 28.06
C ASN A 337 18.14 16.91 27.75
N VAL A 338 18.29 17.30 26.47
CA VAL A 338 19.33 18.27 26.06
C VAL A 338 19.04 19.65 26.64
N THR A 339 17.77 20.05 26.73
CA THR A 339 17.36 21.32 27.35
C THR A 339 17.67 21.31 28.84
N ASN A 340 17.38 20.24 29.58
CA ASN A 340 17.69 20.07 30.97
C ASN A 340 19.21 20.08 31.23
N ALA A 341 19.98 19.38 30.39
CA ALA A 341 21.44 19.37 30.44
C ALA A 341 22.02 20.79 30.20
N LYS A 342 21.45 21.53 29.24
CA LYS A 342 21.81 22.92 28.96
C LYS A 342 21.53 23.80 30.16
N SER A 343 20.36 23.71 30.81
CA SER A 343 19.97 24.47 31.99
C SER A 343 20.95 24.20 33.15
N THR A 344 21.25 22.91 33.42
CA THR A 344 22.20 22.54 34.49
C THR A 344 23.57 23.16 34.28
N LEU A 345 24.09 23.19 33.05
CA LEU A 345 25.38 23.77 32.71
C LEU A 345 25.39 25.32 32.88
N ILE A 346 24.34 25.98 32.34
CA ILE A 346 24.27 27.45 32.36
C ILE A 346 24.00 27.96 33.79
N ASP A 347 23.08 27.35 34.52
CA ASP A 347 22.70 27.78 35.85
C ASP A 347 23.83 27.51 36.86
N ALA A 348 24.57 26.40 36.71
CA ALA A 348 25.75 26.12 37.53
C ALA A 348 26.89 27.13 37.27
N ASP A 349 27.16 27.48 36.01
CA ASP A 349 28.18 28.47 35.66
C ASP A 349 27.78 29.88 36.12
N LEU A 350 26.50 30.24 35.99
CA LEU A 350 26.02 31.56 36.45
C LEU A 350 26.15 31.74 37.95
N ALA A 351 25.82 30.73 38.74
CA ALA A 351 25.96 30.75 40.19
C ALA A 351 27.45 30.89 40.61
N LYS A 352 28.33 30.16 39.92
CA LYS A 352 29.79 30.24 40.14
C LYS A 352 30.33 31.62 39.77
N GLU A 353 29.93 32.16 38.63
CA GLU A 353 30.37 33.47 38.15
C GLU A 353 29.89 34.59 39.05
N ILE A 354 28.63 34.58 39.52
CA ILE A 354 28.12 35.55 40.50
C ILE A 354 28.89 35.46 41.81
N THR A 355 29.23 34.27 42.29
CA THR A 355 30.01 34.06 43.51
C THR A 355 31.44 34.61 43.34
N GLN A 356 32.08 34.35 42.19
CA GLN A 356 33.40 34.92 41.89
C GLN A 356 33.36 36.44 41.75
N TYR A 357 32.36 36.99 41.07
CA TYR A 357 32.14 38.43 40.93
C TYR A 357 31.99 39.11 42.33
N ALA A 358 31.14 38.53 43.18
CA ALA A 358 30.94 39.03 44.53
C ALA A 358 32.28 38.98 45.37
N THR A 359 33.04 37.89 45.28
CA THR A 359 34.32 37.70 45.93
C THR A 359 35.32 38.69 45.38
N ASN A 360 35.45 38.91 44.12
CA ASN A 360 36.34 39.87 43.50
C ASN A 360 36.01 41.33 43.94
N ASN A 361 34.71 41.66 43.95
CA ASN A 361 34.28 42.99 44.47
C ASN A 361 34.65 43.22 45.95
N MET A 362 34.48 42.20 46.80
CA MET A 362 34.89 42.30 48.19
C MET A 362 36.44 42.48 48.33
N LEU A 363 37.18 41.71 47.50
CA LEU A 363 38.67 41.89 47.50
C LEU A 363 39.10 43.26 47.02
N VAL A 364 38.45 43.82 45.98
CA VAL A 364 38.73 45.18 45.52
C VAL A 364 38.43 46.21 46.59
N GLN A 365 37.28 46.09 47.28
CA GLN A 365 36.95 46.99 48.37
C GLN A 365 37.93 46.87 49.58
N ALA A 366 38.31 45.62 49.91
CA ALA A 366 39.27 45.36 50.97
C ALA A 366 40.66 45.91 50.60
N THR A 367 41.14 45.75 49.41
CA THR A 367 42.44 46.31 48.99
C THR A 367 42.40 47.82 48.87
N GLN A 368 41.31 48.45 48.47
CA GLN A 368 41.19 49.93 48.51
C GLN A 368 41.21 50.47 49.90
N THR A 369 40.55 49.81 50.87
CA THR A 369 40.58 50.21 52.26
C THR A 369 41.99 50.03 52.91
N MET A 370 42.65 48.90 52.56
CA MET A 370 44.04 48.69 53.00
C MET A 370 45.02 49.74 52.42
N LEU A 371 44.84 50.04 51.11
CA LEU A 371 45.64 51.04 50.43
C LEU A 371 45.44 52.44 51.08
N ALA A 372 44.17 52.80 51.33
CA ALA A 372 43.83 54.04 52.01
C ALA A 372 44.45 54.13 53.46
N GLN A 373 44.45 53.01 54.18
CA GLN A 373 45.07 52.91 55.51
C GLN A 373 46.59 52.98 55.40
N SER A 374 47.19 52.35 54.38
CA SER A 374 48.64 52.44 54.13
C SER A 374 49.10 53.90 53.83
N TYR A 375 48.32 54.63 53.01
CA TYR A 375 48.58 56.05 52.76
C TYR A 375 48.45 56.90 54.04
N LYS A 376 47.45 56.66 54.89
CA LYS A 376 47.33 57.35 56.18
C LYS A 376 48.52 57.07 57.12
N ASN A 377 48.98 55.85 57.21
CA ASN A 377 50.16 55.48 57.96
C ASN A 377 51.43 56.14 57.42
N SER A 378 51.58 56.20 56.08
CA SER A 378 52.72 56.86 55.43
C SER A 378 52.71 58.36 55.65
N THR A 379 51.59 59.06 55.64
CA THR A 379 51.46 60.49 55.98
C THR A 379 51.69 60.74 57.45
N TRP A 380 51.32 59.81 58.35
CA TRP A 380 51.64 59.93 59.78
C TRP A 380 53.18 59.82 60.06
N PHE A 381 53.88 58.91 59.35
CA PHE A 381 55.33 58.82 59.40
C PHE A 381 56.03 60.08 58.85
N LEU A 382 55.53 60.68 57.77
CA LEU A 382 56.07 61.94 57.22
C LEU A 382 55.85 63.12 58.21
N ASN A 383 54.74 63.18 58.92
CA ASN A 383 54.48 64.19 59.98
C ASN A 383 55.29 63.98 61.28
N LEU A 384 55.94 62.83 61.45
CA LEU A 384 56.80 62.54 62.60
C LEU A 384 58.27 62.90 62.32
N LEU A 385 58.63 63.06 61.04
CA LEU A 385 60.01 63.37 60.58
C LEU A 385 60.24 64.83 60.17
N GLY A 386 59.21 65.67 60.19
CA GLY A 386 59.25 67.11 59.89
C GLY A 386 58.70 67.88 61.04
#